data_0e17b877ee2e8431180832ba49a2031d
#
_entry.id   0e17b877ee2e8431180832ba49a2031d
#
_cell.length_a   1.000
_cell.length_b   1.000
_cell.length_c   1.000
_cell.angle_alpha   90.00
_cell.angle_beta   90.00
_cell.angle_gamma   90.00
#
_symmetry.space_group_name_H-M   'P 1'
#
loop_
_entity.id
_entity.type
_entity.pdbx_description
1 polymer ?
#
loop_
_entity_poly.entity_id
_entity_poly.type
_entity_poly.pdbx_seq_one_letter_code
_entity_poly.pdbx_strand_id
1 'polypeptide(L)'
;MGEILLRAENIDKHFGITHALDNVSFTFNKGEIHALIGENGSGKSTLTSCLTGIYQKDSGKFILEGKEITATNQVEANHQGVAIIVQEIGTLSGLTVAENIFLGNEDQFTKHGIKNTAAMNKKAQEYLNSYGFNYIDATKVIDDYNFEDRKLVEIVKSTYFNPKVLVVDETTTALGQKGREELFKVMHRVRDTGNCVIFISHDLEEVIEQSDNISVLRDGVKIGSITKEEATPDRLKALMVGREIGDSYYRTDYGEKVSDEVVLSAKNVTVKGQIENLNLDLHKGEILGIGGLSECGMHEVGKALFGASYFRQGSVTLGDGTPINSIPDAIKHSIAYASKDRDNESLVINDTIGDNICLPSLEDLKTHGFLRAKTMNEFANKFAKQMSTKMTGVDQFVSALSGGNKQKVVLARWVGKDSDLIILDSPTRGIDVKVKADIYAMMDDMRKRGKSIIMISEEIMELLGMADRILIMKDGKINGEFLRSPDLKDTDLIDNMI
;
A
#
# COMPACT_ATOMS: atom_id res chain seq x y z
N MET A 1 -35.00 3.50 -5.66
CA MET A 1 -33.85 3.15 -6.51
C MET A 1 -33.54 4.37 -7.35
N GLY A 2 -32.29 4.82 -7.38
CA GLY A 2 -31.86 5.95 -8.21
C GLY A 2 -31.91 5.63 -9.71
N GLU A 3 -31.90 6.66 -10.55
CA GLU A 3 -31.80 6.50 -11.99
C GLU A 3 -30.39 5.99 -12.36
N ILE A 4 -30.30 4.88 -13.08
CA ILE A 4 -29.02 4.27 -13.44
C ILE A 4 -28.30 5.14 -14.48
N LEU A 5 -27.05 5.51 -14.18
CA LEU A 5 -26.17 6.25 -15.09
C LEU A 5 -25.27 5.32 -15.90
N LEU A 6 -24.57 4.40 -15.21
CA LEU A 6 -23.61 3.46 -15.81
C LEU A 6 -23.96 2.01 -15.43
N ARG A 7 -23.88 1.10 -16.39
CA ARG A 7 -23.90 -0.36 -16.17
C ARG A 7 -22.62 -0.98 -16.67
N ALA A 8 -22.05 -1.86 -15.87
CA ALA A 8 -21.09 -2.85 -16.31
C ALA A 8 -21.82 -4.20 -16.36
N GLU A 9 -21.83 -4.86 -17.51
CA GLU A 9 -22.57 -6.10 -17.73
C GLU A 9 -21.60 -7.21 -18.14
N ASN A 10 -21.48 -8.24 -17.30
CA ASN A 10 -20.72 -9.46 -17.54
C ASN A 10 -19.28 -9.20 -17.99
N ILE A 11 -18.59 -8.28 -17.29
CA ILE A 11 -17.20 -7.91 -17.60
C ILE A 11 -16.28 -9.07 -17.23
N ASP A 12 -15.48 -9.49 -18.19
CA ASP A 12 -14.47 -10.54 -18.03
C ASP A 12 -13.11 -10.05 -18.46
N LYS A 13 -12.05 -10.42 -17.69
CA LYS A 13 -10.68 -10.03 -18.00
C LYS A 13 -9.67 -11.04 -17.46
N HIS A 14 -8.80 -11.52 -18.36
CA HIS A 14 -7.67 -12.38 -18.04
C HIS A 14 -6.34 -11.66 -18.29
N PHE A 15 -5.34 -11.98 -17.46
CA PHE A 15 -3.94 -11.67 -17.67
C PHE A 15 -3.15 -12.98 -17.60
N GLY A 16 -2.86 -13.59 -18.75
CA GLY A 16 -2.28 -14.91 -18.80
C GLY A 16 -3.14 -15.95 -18.08
N ILE A 17 -2.61 -16.54 -17.01
CA ILE A 17 -3.33 -17.53 -16.17
C ILE A 17 -4.21 -16.88 -15.08
N THR A 18 -4.11 -15.59 -14.88
CA THR A 18 -4.85 -14.88 -13.83
C THR A 18 -6.19 -14.40 -14.37
N HIS A 19 -7.30 -14.90 -13.81
CA HIS A 19 -8.64 -14.41 -14.08
C HIS A 19 -8.91 -13.22 -13.16
N ALA A 20 -8.70 -12.00 -13.68
CA ALA A 20 -8.74 -10.77 -12.89
C ALA A 20 -10.17 -10.25 -12.66
N LEU A 21 -11.09 -10.51 -13.62
CA LEU A 21 -12.53 -10.23 -13.51
C LEU A 21 -13.28 -11.40 -14.07
N ASP A 22 -14.19 -11.98 -13.28
CA ASP A 22 -15.00 -13.15 -13.62
C ASP A 22 -16.47 -12.76 -13.66
N ASN A 23 -16.97 -12.50 -14.87
CA ASN A 23 -18.39 -12.21 -15.14
C ASN A 23 -19.00 -11.12 -14.23
N VAL A 24 -18.26 -10.02 -14.03
CA VAL A 24 -18.60 -8.97 -13.07
C VAL A 24 -19.66 -8.03 -13.62
N SER A 25 -20.71 -7.76 -12.83
CA SER A 25 -21.78 -6.81 -13.19
C SER A 25 -22.03 -5.80 -12.07
N PHE A 26 -22.06 -4.51 -12.44
CA PHE A 26 -22.33 -3.39 -11.53
C PHE A 26 -23.34 -2.42 -12.14
N THR A 27 -24.04 -1.71 -11.26
CA THR A 27 -24.87 -0.56 -11.61
C THR A 27 -24.45 0.62 -10.73
N PHE A 28 -24.30 1.79 -11.38
CA PHE A 28 -23.96 3.05 -10.74
C PHE A 28 -25.04 4.06 -11.06
N ASN A 29 -25.57 4.76 -10.06
CA ASN A 29 -26.70 5.65 -10.24
C ASN A 29 -26.25 7.09 -10.47
N LYS A 30 -27.16 7.91 -10.97
CA LYS A 30 -26.97 9.36 -11.04
C LYS A 30 -26.92 9.97 -9.66
N GLY A 31 -26.02 10.93 -9.46
CA GLY A 31 -25.90 11.67 -8.23
C GLY A 31 -25.44 10.83 -7.04
N GLU A 32 -24.57 9.83 -7.27
CA GLU A 32 -24.00 9.03 -6.18
C GLU A 32 -22.47 8.99 -6.22
N ILE A 33 -21.88 8.88 -5.02
CA ILE A 33 -20.51 8.43 -4.83
C ILE A 33 -20.61 6.94 -4.48
N HIS A 34 -20.16 6.09 -5.38
CA HIS A 34 -20.17 4.65 -5.22
C HIS A 34 -18.78 4.13 -4.92
N ALA A 35 -18.53 3.68 -3.69
CA ALA A 35 -17.26 3.07 -3.37
C ALA A 35 -17.15 1.66 -3.92
N LEU A 36 -15.99 1.34 -4.47
CA LEU A 36 -15.62 -0.01 -4.87
C LEU A 36 -14.45 -0.46 -4.00
N ILE A 37 -14.71 -1.39 -3.08
CA ILE A 37 -13.72 -1.89 -2.13
C ILE A 37 -13.41 -3.37 -2.38
N GLY A 38 -12.32 -3.83 -1.81
CA GLY A 38 -11.85 -5.22 -1.91
C GLY A 38 -10.36 -5.28 -1.64
N GLU A 39 -9.84 -6.48 -1.43
CA GLU A 39 -8.41 -6.69 -1.23
C GLU A 39 -7.57 -6.29 -2.46
N ASN A 40 -6.26 -6.11 -2.28
CA ASN A 40 -5.35 -5.89 -3.39
C ASN A 40 -5.36 -7.11 -4.32
N GLY A 41 -5.47 -6.86 -5.64
CA GLY A 41 -5.64 -7.94 -6.61
C GLY A 41 -7.07 -8.48 -6.73
N SER A 42 -8.07 -7.89 -6.06
CA SER A 42 -9.48 -8.29 -6.20
C SER A 42 -10.12 -7.90 -7.55
N GLY A 43 -9.43 -7.09 -8.37
CA GLY A 43 -9.90 -6.67 -9.69
C GLY A 43 -10.44 -5.23 -9.78
N LYS A 44 -10.42 -4.43 -8.69
CA LYS A 44 -10.93 -3.04 -8.67
C LYS A 44 -10.32 -2.17 -9.77
N SER A 45 -9.00 -1.99 -9.74
CA SER A 45 -8.28 -1.18 -10.73
C SER A 45 -8.32 -1.81 -12.13
N THR A 46 -8.49 -3.14 -12.24
CA THR A 46 -8.73 -3.80 -13.53
C THR A 46 -10.09 -3.41 -14.12
N LEU A 47 -11.15 -3.37 -13.28
CA LEU A 47 -12.48 -2.98 -13.72
C LEU A 47 -12.49 -1.52 -14.20
N THR A 48 -11.90 -0.61 -13.43
CA THR A 48 -11.82 0.81 -13.79
C THR A 48 -10.90 1.08 -14.98
N SER A 49 -9.81 0.33 -15.11
CA SER A 49 -8.94 0.38 -16.29
C SER A 49 -9.62 -0.15 -17.55
N CYS A 50 -10.49 -1.17 -17.44
CA CYS A 50 -11.33 -1.61 -18.56
C CYS A 50 -12.39 -0.57 -18.94
N LEU A 51 -13.01 0.09 -17.95
CA LEU A 51 -14.00 1.16 -18.18
C LEU A 51 -13.38 2.37 -18.90
N THR A 52 -12.13 2.70 -18.55
CA THR A 52 -11.41 3.86 -19.10
C THR A 52 -10.55 3.56 -20.33
N GLY A 53 -10.63 2.33 -20.86
CA GLY A 53 -9.93 1.93 -22.07
C GLY A 53 -8.41 1.74 -21.93
N ILE A 54 -7.88 1.80 -20.70
CA ILE A 54 -6.46 1.47 -20.40
C ILE A 54 -6.20 -0.01 -20.68
N TYR A 55 -7.13 -0.88 -20.27
CA TYR A 55 -7.14 -2.30 -20.65
C TYR A 55 -8.36 -2.62 -21.49
N GLN A 56 -8.17 -3.48 -22.49
CA GLN A 56 -9.29 -4.05 -23.22
C GLN A 56 -9.90 -5.20 -22.40
N LYS A 57 -11.22 -5.16 -22.20
CA LYS A 57 -11.96 -6.29 -21.62
C LYS A 57 -11.98 -7.47 -22.59
N ASP A 58 -12.05 -8.69 -22.09
CA ASP A 58 -12.12 -9.89 -22.93
C ASP A 58 -13.57 -10.17 -23.36
N SER A 59 -14.55 -9.89 -22.48
CA SER A 59 -15.98 -9.91 -22.80
C SER A 59 -16.78 -8.92 -21.96
N GLY A 60 -18.11 -8.87 -22.19
CA GLY A 60 -19.03 -7.94 -21.52
C GLY A 60 -19.05 -6.55 -22.13
N LYS A 61 -19.79 -5.63 -21.53
CA LYS A 61 -19.95 -4.26 -22.01
C LYS A 61 -20.19 -3.26 -20.89
N PHE A 62 -19.75 -2.02 -21.11
CA PHE A 62 -20.09 -0.86 -20.30
C PHE A 62 -21.14 -0.02 -21.05
N ILE A 63 -22.21 0.38 -20.36
CA ILE A 63 -23.32 1.15 -20.95
C ILE A 63 -23.51 2.41 -20.11
N LEU A 64 -23.21 3.57 -20.69
CA LEU A 64 -23.40 4.89 -20.09
C LEU A 64 -24.61 5.58 -20.73
N GLU A 65 -25.62 5.91 -19.94
CA GLU A 65 -26.89 6.52 -20.42
C GLU A 65 -27.49 5.79 -21.65
N GLY A 66 -27.46 4.46 -21.62
CA GLY A 66 -28.00 3.62 -22.68
C GLY A 66 -27.10 3.46 -23.92
N LYS A 67 -25.91 4.07 -23.95
CA LYS A 67 -24.94 3.93 -25.04
C LYS A 67 -23.72 3.10 -24.55
N GLU A 68 -23.28 2.17 -25.40
CA GLU A 68 -22.10 1.38 -25.10
C GLU A 68 -20.82 2.24 -25.15
N ILE A 69 -19.95 2.10 -24.15
CA ILE A 69 -18.61 2.67 -24.13
C ILE A 69 -17.68 1.75 -24.92
N THR A 70 -17.07 2.30 -25.97
CA THR A 70 -16.18 1.58 -26.88
C THR A 70 -14.75 2.13 -26.87
N ALA A 71 -14.42 2.94 -25.86
CA ALA A 71 -13.12 3.57 -25.72
C ALA A 71 -11.99 2.52 -25.67
N THR A 72 -10.93 2.78 -26.44
CA THR A 72 -9.71 1.95 -26.50
C THR A 72 -8.53 2.61 -25.83
N ASN A 73 -8.71 3.84 -25.36
CA ASN A 73 -7.73 4.61 -24.62
C ASN A 73 -8.43 5.68 -23.75
N GLN A 74 -7.66 6.29 -22.86
CA GLN A 74 -8.17 7.26 -21.89
C GLN A 74 -8.73 8.53 -22.52
N VAL A 75 -8.18 8.99 -23.66
CA VAL A 75 -8.70 10.18 -24.37
C VAL A 75 -10.08 9.92 -24.93
N GLU A 76 -10.28 8.76 -25.57
CA GLU A 76 -11.59 8.35 -26.06
C GLU A 76 -12.61 8.17 -24.92
N ALA A 77 -12.19 7.61 -23.77
CA ALA A 77 -13.04 7.48 -22.59
C ALA A 77 -13.51 8.85 -22.09
N ASN A 78 -12.60 9.83 -22.02
CA ASN A 78 -12.92 11.21 -21.63
C ASN A 78 -13.96 11.83 -22.57
N HIS A 79 -13.84 11.64 -23.89
CA HIS A 79 -14.83 12.12 -24.87
C HIS A 79 -16.18 11.41 -24.75
N GLN A 80 -16.19 10.16 -24.24
CA GLN A 80 -17.42 9.42 -23.96
C GLN A 80 -17.99 9.70 -22.55
N GLY A 81 -17.34 10.61 -21.79
CA GLY A 81 -17.83 11.08 -20.50
C GLY A 81 -17.30 10.31 -19.29
N VAL A 82 -16.21 9.54 -19.42
CA VAL A 82 -15.57 8.81 -18.32
C VAL A 82 -14.16 9.35 -18.11
N ALA A 83 -13.87 9.87 -16.91
CA ALA A 83 -12.53 10.31 -16.53
C ALA A 83 -12.01 9.49 -15.36
N ILE A 84 -10.69 9.43 -15.21
CA ILE A 84 -10.00 8.73 -14.12
C ILE A 84 -8.87 9.60 -13.55
N ILE A 85 -8.76 9.55 -12.21
CA ILE A 85 -7.58 9.97 -11.45
C ILE A 85 -6.91 8.67 -11.00
N VAL A 86 -5.73 8.39 -11.55
CA VAL A 86 -5.01 7.13 -11.30
C VAL A 86 -4.24 7.16 -9.99
N GLN A 87 -3.88 6.00 -9.45
CA GLN A 87 -3.10 5.85 -8.21
C GLN A 87 -1.71 6.48 -8.33
N GLU A 88 -1.01 6.24 -9.45
CA GLU A 88 0.30 6.84 -9.74
C GLU A 88 0.15 8.26 -10.31
N ILE A 89 1.27 8.91 -10.63
CA ILE A 89 1.25 10.25 -11.24
C ILE A 89 0.73 10.14 -12.68
N GLY A 90 -0.44 10.75 -12.96
CA GLY A 90 -1.03 10.83 -14.30
C GLY A 90 -0.58 12.05 -15.13
N THR A 91 0.41 12.81 -14.64
CA THR A 91 1.01 13.94 -15.39
C THR A 91 2.27 13.54 -16.13
N LEU A 92 2.49 14.12 -17.31
CA LEU A 92 3.68 13.84 -18.12
C LEU A 92 4.81 14.85 -17.81
N SER A 93 5.97 14.30 -17.47
CA SER A 93 7.21 15.03 -17.26
C SER A 93 7.64 15.79 -18.54
N GLY A 94 8.28 16.95 -18.37
CA GLY A 94 8.75 17.78 -19.47
C GLY A 94 7.69 18.68 -20.13
N LEU A 95 6.42 18.53 -19.77
CA LEU A 95 5.34 19.39 -20.24
C LEU A 95 5.00 20.47 -19.19
N THR A 96 4.43 21.59 -19.63
CA THR A 96 3.89 22.60 -18.73
C THR A 96 2.63 22.08 -18.03
N VAL A 97 2.23 22.74 -16.94
CA VAL A 97 0.97 22.46 -16.24
C VAL A 97 -0.22 22.60 -17.20
N ALA A 98 -0.26 23.65 -18.03
CA ALA A 98 -1.30 23.86 -19.02
C ALA A 98 -1.34 22.76 -20.09
N GLU A 99 -0.20 22.29 -20.56
CA GLU A 99 -0.12 21.18 -21.51
C GLU A 99 -0.59 19.88 -20.90
N ASN A 100 -0.28 19.63 -19.62
CA ASN A 100 -0.80 18.48 -18.91
C ASN A 100 -2.33 18.51 -18.75
N ILE A 101 -2.92 19.66 -18.40
CA ILE A 101 -4.37 19.81 -18.23
C ILE A 101 -5.11 19.55 -19.55
N PHE A 102 -4.60 20.06 -20.68
CA PHE A 102 -5.27 19.95 -21.97
C PHE A 102 -4.73 18.85 -22.88
N LEU A 103 -3.95 17.94 -22.33
CA LEU A 103 -3.36 16.83 -23.08
C LEU A 103 -4.43 16.03 -23.84
N GLY A 104 -4.25 15.90 -25.17
CA GLY A 104 -5.21 15.22 -26.04
C GLY A 104 -6.41 16.09 -26.46
N ASN A 105 -6.43 17.39 -26.12
CA ASN A 105 -7.50 18.33 -26.44
C ASN A 105 -6.97 19.71 -26.85
N GLU A 106 -5.74 19.75 -27.36
CA GLU A 106 -5.05 20.97 -27.77
C GLU A 106 -5.68 21.60 -29.00
N ASP A 107 -6.45 20.85 -29.76
CA ASP A 107 -7.11 21.31 -30.98
C ASP A 107 -8.03 22.51 -30.75
N GLN A 108 -8.65 22.63 -29.57
CA GLN A 108 -9.45 23.80 -29.20
C GLN A 108 -8.67 25.12 -29.15
N PHE A 109 -7.34 25.03 -29.00
CA PHE A 109 -6.42 26.17 -28.99
C PHE A 109 -5.64 26.30 -30.30
N THR A 110 -5.96 25.44 -31.30
CA THR A 110 -5.23 25.41 -32.58
C THR A 110 -6.12 25.96 -33.69
N LYS A 111 -5.64 26.98 -34.40
CA LYS A 111 -6.29 27.51 -35.60
C LYS A 111 -5.30 27.50 -36.75
N HIS A 112 -5.70 26.95 -37.89
CA HIS A 112 -4.87 26.82 -39.09
C HIS A 112 -3.50 26.21 -38.82
N GLY A 113 -3.42 25.23 -37.93
CA GLY A 113 -2.16 24.56 -37.54
C GLY A 113 -1.28 25.34 -36.55
N ILE A 114 -1.70 26.52 -36.09
CA ILE A 114 -0.98 27.32 -35.12
C ILE A 114 -1.63 27.23 -33.75
N LYS A 115 -0.89 26.74 -32.75
CA LYS A 115 -1.32 26.61 -31.35
C LYS A 115 -1.23 27.95 -30.63
N ASN A 116 -2.33 28.42 -30.05
CA ASN A 116 -2.36 29.62 -29.21
C ASN A 116 -2.04 29.25 -27.73
N THR A 117 -0.74 29.18 -27.43
CA THR A 117 -0.25 28.82 -26.09
C THR A 117 -0.69 29.81 -25.00
N ALA A 118 -0.79 31.11 -25.35
CA ALA A 118 -1.23 32.14 -24.40
C ALA A 118 -2.69 31.92 -23.96
N ALA A 119 -3.58 31.62 -24.93
CA ALA A 119 -4.98 31.30 -24.63
C ALA A 119 -5.09 30.00 -23.79
N MET A 120 -4.30 28.98 -24.09
CA MET A 120 -4.23 27.72 -23.37
C MET A 120 -3.79 27.94 -21.91
N ASN A 121 -2.68 28.66 -21.70
CA ASN A 121 -2.16 28.97 -20.37
C ASN A 121 -3.17 29.77 -19.54
N LYS A 122 -3.79 30.80 -20.14
CA LYS A 122 -4.83 31.60 -19.48
C LYS A 122 -6.00 30.71 -19.02
N LYS A 123 -6.47 29.84 -19.90
CA LYS A 123 -7.59 28.94 -19.58
C LYS A 123 -7.22 27.93 -18.49
N ALA A 124 -6.01 27.35 -18.52
CA ALA A 124 -5.52 26.47 -17.49
C ALA A 124 -5.48 27.18 -16.11
N GLN A 125 -4.96 28.41 -16.08
CA GLN A 125 -4.88 29.20 -14.85
C GLN A 125 -6.28 29.53 -14.29
N GLU A 126 -7.24 29.87 -15.16
CA GLU A 126 -8.63 30.09 -14.74
C GLU A 126 -9.22 28.83 -14.05
N TYR A 127 -8.92 27.63 -14.61
CA TYR A 127 -9.36 26.36 -14.01
C TYR A 127 -8.68 26.11 -12.67
N LEU A 128 -7.35 26.22 -12.59
CA LEU A 128 -6.61 26.06 -11.33
C LEU A 128 -7.16 27.00 -10.24
N ASN A 129 -7.41 28.25 -10.60
CA ASN A 129 -7.97 29.25 -9.67
C ASN A 129 -9.37 28.90 -9.18
N SER A 130 -10.21 28.28 -10.05
CA SER A 130 -11.57 27.86 -9.69
C SER A 130 -11.61 26.72 -8.67
N TYR A 131 -10.51 25.97 -8.53
CA TYR A 131 -10.29 24.93 -7.51
C TYR A 131 -9.47 25.44 -6.32
N GLY A 132 -9.12 26.74 -6.26
CA GLY A 132 -8.33 27.32 -5.15
C GLY A 132 -6.81 27.07 -5.27
N PHE A 133 -6.33 26.56 -6.41
CA PHE A 133 -4.91 26.25 -6.62
C PHE A 133 -4.17 27.43 -7.26
N ASN A 134 -4.38 28.65 -6.76
CA ASN A 134 -3.84 29.88 -7.31
C ASN A 134 -2.30 29.94 -7.29
N TYR A 135 -1.65 29.13 -6.46
CA TYR A 135 -0.21 29.06 -6.32
C TYR A 135 0.46 28.20 -7.40
N ILE A 136 -0.32 27.39 -8.13
CA ILE A 136 0.18 26.61 -9.27
C ILE A 136 0.12 27.48 -10.52
N ASP A 137 1.30 27.72 -11.12
CA ASP A 137 1.44 28.51 -12.34
C ASP A 137 1.30 27.61 -13.58
N ALA A 138 0.28 27.87 -14.40
CA ALA A 138 -0.03 27.09 -15.58
C ALA A 138 1.10 27.08 -16.63
N THR A 139 2.01 28.07 -16.61
CA THR A 139 3.10 28.21 -17.58
C THR A 139 4.35 27.42 -17.21
N LYS A 140 4.50 27.01 -15.94
CA LYS A 140 5.67 26.27 -15.46
C LYS A 140 5.63 24.82 -15.90
N VAL A 141 6.83 24.22 -15.99
CA VAL A 141 6.98 22.79 -16.23
C VAL A 141 6.47 22.03 -15.00
N ILE A 142 5.74 20.94 -15.22
CA ILE A 142 5.12 20.14 -14.14
C ILE A 142 6.18 19.59 -13.17
N ASP A 143 7.42 19.41 -13.63
CA ASP A 143 8.53 18.88 -12.83
C ASP A 143 9.03 19.84 -11.75
N ASP A 144 8.66 21.12 -11.81
CA ASP A 144 8.94 22.11 -10.78
C ASP A 144 8.05 21.94 -9.53
N TYR A 145 7.05 21.08 -9.60
CA TYR A 145 6.07 20.83 -8.54
C TYR A 145 6.30 19.51 -7.85
N ASN A 146 6.00 19.44 -6.55
CA ASN A 146 6.04 18.22 -5.75
C ASN A 146 4.95 17.23 -6.18
N PHE A 147 4.97 16.05 -5.59
CA PHE A 147 4.04 14.97 -5.93
C PHE A 147 2.57 15.36 -5.68
N GLU A 148 2.27 16.01 -4.55
CA GLU A 148 0.92 16.44 -4.18
C GLU A 148 0.38 17.48 -5.16
N ASP A 149 1.16 18.51 -5.50
CA ASP A 149 0.74 19.54 -6.46
C ASP A 149 0.46 18.95 -7.85
N ARG A 150 1.27 17.98 -8.30
CA ARG A 150 1.02 17.26 -9.55
C ARG A 150 -0.30 16.49 -9.52
N LYS A 151 -0.66 15.90 -8.36
CA LYS A 151 -1.96 15.25 -8.16
C LYS A 151 -3.12 16.25 -8.23
N LEU A 152 -2.97 17.44 -7.67
CA LEU A 152 -3.97 18.51 -7.79
C LEU A 152 -4.18 18.95 -9.25
N VAL A 153 -3.10 19.03 -10.05
CA VAL A 153 -3.20 19.28 -11.49
C VAL A 153 -3.95 18.16 -12.22
N GLU A 154 -3.71 16.91 -11.85
CA GLU A 154 -4.43 15.75 -12.40
C GLU A 154 -5.93 15.79 -12.08
N ILE A 155 -6.31 16.18 -10.85
CA ILE A 155 -7.70 16.38 -10.44
C ILE A 155 -8.36 17.44 -11.34
N VAL A 156 -7.70 18.58 -11.56
CA VAL A 156 -8.21 19.63 -12.45
C VAL A 156 -8.37 19.12 -13.89
N LYS A 157 -7.37 18.39 -14.42
CA LYS A 157 -7.41 17.76 -15.74
C LYS A 157 -8.63 16.84 -15.87
N SER A 158 -8.85 15.96 -14.89
CA SER A 158 -9.90 14.94 -14.94
C SER A 158 -11.31 15.55 -14.89
N THR A 159 -11.47 16.71 -14.30
CA THR A 159 -12.76 17.41 -14.20
C THR A 159 -13.02 18.40 -15.33
N TYR A 160 -12.01 18.72 -16.14
CA TYR A 160 -12.13 19.69 -17.22
C TYR A 160 -13.27 19.39 -18.19
N PHE A 161 -13.47 18.13 -18.55
CA PHE A 161 -14.51 17.69 -19.49
C PHE A 161 -15.88 17.49 -18.87
N ASN A 162 -16.07 17.86 -17.60
CA ASN A 162 -17.29 17.64 -16.87
C ASN A 162 -17.79 16.17 -17.02
N PRO A 163 -16.99 15.20 -16.53
CA PRO A 163 -17.25 13.79 -16.75
C PRO A 163 -18.58 13.37 -16.12
N LYS A 164 -19.31 12.48 -16.79
CA LYS A 164 -20.49 11.82 -16.25
C LYS A 164 -20.13 10.76 -15.21
N VAL A 165 -18.97 10.14 -15.39
CA VAL A 165 -18.40 9.18 -14.45
C VAL A 165 -16.96 9.61 -14.15
N LEU A 166 -16.67 9.94 -12.90
CA LEU A 166 -15.33 10.20 -12.41
C LEU A 166 -14.85 8.99 -11.60
N VAL A 167 -13.78 8.36 -12.04
CA VAL A 167 -13.09 7.31 -11.27
C VAL A 167 -11.98 7.95 -10.45
N VAL A 168 -11.93 7.63 -9.15
CA VAL A 168 -10.89 8.04 -8.21
C VAL A 168 -10.25 6.78 -7.65
N ASP A 169 -9.07 6.41 -8.15
CA ASP A 169 -8.40 5.16 -7.81
C ASP A 169 -7.23 5.41 -6.83
N GLU A 170 -7.43 5.02 -5.56
CA GLU A 170 -6.46 5.08 -4.44
C GLU A 170 -5.66 6.40 -4.33
N THR A 171 -6.29 7.51 -4.72
CA THR A 171 -5.62 8.83 -4.83
C THR A 171 -5.35 9.46 -3.47
N THR A 172 -6.15 9.15 -2.43
CA THR A 172 -6.05 9.77 -1.09
C THR A 172 -4.73 9.51 -0.39
N THR A 173 -4.09 8.37 -0.65
CA THR A 173 -2.77 8.02 -0.10
C THR A 173 -1.63 8.93 -0.55
N ALA A 174 -1.81 9.59 -1.69
CA ALA A 174 -0.84 10.49 -2.30
C ALA A 174 -0.99 11.94 -1.84
N LEU A 175 -2.04 12.24 -1.05
CA LEU A 175 -2.43 13.60 -0.67
C LEU A 175 -2.31 13.79 0.84
N GLY A 176 -1.77 14.94 1.25
CA GLY A 176 -1.90 15.43 2.62
C GLY A 176 -3.35 15.80 2.94
N GLN A 177 -3.63 16.15 4.19
CA GLN A 177 -4.98 16.44 4.67
C GLN A 177 -5.71 17.47 3.78
N LYS A 178 -5.06 18.59 3.47
CA LYS A 178 -5.64 19.64 2.62
C LYS A 178 -5.96 19.14 1.21
N GLY A 179 -5.07 18.36 0.61
CA GLY A 179 -5.28 17.80 -0.73
C GLY A 179 -6.45 16.81 -0.77
N ARG A 180 -6.63 16.00 0.29
CA ARG A 180 -7.78 15.09 0.45
C ARG A 180 -9.10 15.86 0.56
N GLU A 181 -9.15 16.92 1.38
CA GLU A 181 -10.33 17.78 1.48
C GLU A 181 -10.74 18.38 0.13
N GLU A 182 -9.78 18.85 -0.67
CA GLU A 182 -10.06 19.37 -2.02
C GLU A 182 -10.54 18.26 -2.98
N LEU A 183 -9.95 17.07 -2.93
CA LEU A 183 -10.43 15.93 -3.71
C LEU A 183 -11.88 15.58 -3.36
N PHE A 184 -12.22 15.50 -2.08
CA PHE A 184 -13.58 15.21 -1.63
C PHE A 184 -14.59 16.30 -2.06
N LYS A 185 -14.21 17.57 -2.02
CA LYS A 185 -15.04 18.65 -2.57
C LYS A 185 -15.31 18.47 -4.07
N VAL A 186 -14.30 18.01 -4.82
CA VAL A 186 -14.46 17.71 -6.25
C VAL A 186 -15.41 16.54 -6.46
N MET A 187 -15.26 15.44 -5.70
CA MET A 187 -16.15 14.28 -5.75
C MET A 187 -17.60 14.68 -5.48
N HIS A 188 -17.85 15.44 -4.41
CA HIS A 188 -19.19 15.94 -4.07
C HIS A 188 -19.75 16.85 -5.17
N ARG A 189 -18.94 17.76 -5.75
CA ARG A 189 -19.38 18.59 -6.87
C ARG A 189 -19.83 17.76 -8.06
N VAL A 190 -19.10 16.73 -8.44
CA VAL A 190 -19.46 15.81 -9.53
C VAL A 190 -20.79 15.12 -9.21
N ARG A 191 -20.94 14.56 -8.01
CA ARG A 191 -22.18 13.95 -7.53
C ARG A 191 -23.37 14.92 -7.60
N ASP A 192 -23.20 16.12 -7.06
CA ASP A 192 -24.28 17.11 -6.91
C ASP A 192 -24.76 17.66 -8.25
N THR A 193 -23.98 17.52 -9.33
CA THR A 193 -24.39 17.82 -10.70
C THR A 193 -25.16 16.66 -11.37
N GLY A 194 -25.49 15.60 -10.64
CA GLY A 194 -26.22 14.43 -11.14
C GLY A 194 -25.33 13.40 -11.83
N ASN A 195 -24.02 13.53 -11.73
CA ASN A 195 -23.04 12.58 -12.26
C ASN A 195 -22.66 11.54 -11.20
N CYS A 196 -21.85 10.53 -11.55
CA CYS A 196 -21.43 9.48 -10.64
C CYS A 196 -19.93 9.56 -10.38
N VAL A 197 -19.54 9.24 -9.14
CA VAL A 197 -18.14 9.01 -8.77
C VAL A 197 -17.96 7.54 -8.41
N ILE A 198 -16.96 6.87 -8.99
CA ILE A 198 -16.50 5.55 -8.57
C ILE A 198 -15.26 5.79 -7.72
N PHE A 199 -15.38 5.57 -6.41
CA PHE A 199 -14.33 5.85 -5.42
C PHE A 199 -13.68 4.55 -4.96
N ILE A 200 -12.39 4.41 -5.15
CA ILE A 200 -11.59 3.29 -4.65
C ILE A 200 -10.64 3.82 -3.58
N SER A 201 -10.78 3.31 -2.37
CA SER A 201 -9.87 3.55 -1.25
C SER A 201 -9.73 2.27 -0.42
N HIS A 202 -8.60 2.12 0.26
CA HIS A 202 -8.40 1.10 1.27
C HIS A 202 -8.65 1.62 2.69
N ASP A 203 -8.84 2.93 2.83
CA ASP A 203 -9.27 3.55 4.08
C ASP A 203 -10.79 3.41 4.22
N LEU A 204 -11.22 2.50 5.11
CA LEU A 204 -12.63 2.19 5.30
C LEU A 204 -13.40 3.34 5.96
N GLU A 205 -12.75 4.20 6.71
CA GLU A 205 -13.37 5.37 7.33
C GLU A 205 -13.69 6.41 6.24
N GLU A 206 -12.73 6.72 5.35
CA GLU A 206 -12.98 7.56 4.18
C GLU A 206 -14.10 7.00 3.29
N VAL A 207 -14.09 5.68 3.06
CA VAL A 207 -15.13 4.99 2.28
C VAL A 207 -16.50 5.19 2.90
N ILE A 208 -16.66 4.96 4.20
CA ILE A 208 -17.94 5.12 4.90
C ILE A 208 -18.38 6.58 4.92
N GLU A 209 -17.45 7.51 5.15
CA GLU A 209 -17.76 8.93 5.25
C GLU A 209 -18.21 9.52 3.92
N GLN A 210 -17.48 9.21 2.84
CA GLN A 210 -17.62 9.89 1.55
C GLN A 210 -18.59 9.21 0.58
N SER A 211 -19.00 7.94 0.82
CA SER A 211 -19.79 7.19 -0.16
C SER A 211 -21.26 7.09 0.20
N ASP A 212 -22.13 6.97 -0.81
CA ASP A 212 -23.56 6.70 -0.67
C ASP A 212 -23.84 5.18 -0.72
N ASN A 213 -23.16 4.47 -1.62
CA ASN A 213 -23.22 3.02 -1.78
C ASN A 213 -21.81 2.42 -1.83
N ILE A 214 -21.67 1.20 -1.35
CA ILE A 214 -20.39 0.49 -1.27
C ILE A 214 -20.57 -0.89 -1.88
N SER A 215 -19.78 -1.23 -2.88
CA SER A 215 -19.71 -2.57 -3.46
C SER A 215 -18.39 -3.24 -3.14
N VAL A 216 -18.45 -4.54 -2.90
CA VAL A 216 -17.28 -5.35 -2.56
C VAL A 216 -16.94 -6.28 -3.72
N LEU A 217 -15.70 -6.19 -4.18
CA LEU A 217 -15.08 -7.08 -5.16
C LEU A 217 -14.05 -7.98 -4.46
N ARG A 218 -14.10 -9.28 -4.71
CA ARG A 218 -13.18 -10.26 -4.14
C ARG A 218 -12.85 -11.33 -5.15
N ASP A 219 -11.55 -11.61 -5.35
CA ASP A 219 -11.04 -12.62 -6.30
C ASP A 219 -11.66 -12.51 -7.70
N GLY A 220 -11.84 -11.29 -8.20
CA GLY A 220 -12.45 -11.02 -9.51
C GLY A 220 -13.97 -11.13 -9.55
N VAL A 221 -14.68 -11.35 -8.43
CA VAL A 221 -16.13 -11.54 -8.38
C VAL A 221 -16.78 -10.50 -7.47
N LYS A 222 -17.95 -10.00 -7.87
CA LYS A 222 -18.78 -9.12 -7.01
C LYS A 222 -19.40 -9.94 -5.89
N ILE A 223 -19.11 -9.58 -4.63
CA ILE A 223 -19.64 -10.25 -3.44
C ILE A 223 -21.00 -9.68 -3.03
N GLY A 224 -21.15 -8.35 -3.11
CA GLY A 224 -22.38 -7.68 -2.72
C GLY A 224 -22.25 -6.16 -2.76
N SER A 225 -23.35 -5.48 -2.45
CA SER A 225 -23.41 -4.04 -2.27
C SER A 225 -24.21 -3.72 -1.01
N ILE A 226 -23.78 -2.71 -0.28
CA ILE A 226 -24.46 -2.19 0.92
C ILE A 226 -24.54 -0.68 0.85
N THR A 227 -25.53 -0.09 1.54
CA THR A 227 -25.63 1.36 1.66
C THR A 227 -24.72 1.89 2.76
N LYS A 228 -24.52 3.22 2.76
CA LYS A 228 -23.76 3.93 3.82
C LYS A 228 -24.27 3.59 5.21
N GLU A 229 -25.60 3.58 5.39
CA GLU A 229 -26.24 3.36 6.69
C GLU A 229 -25.99 1.95 7.25
N GLU A 230 -25.73 1.00 6.37
CA GLU A 230 -25.44 -0.39 6.75
C GLU A 230 -23.94 -0.65 6.95
N ALA A 231 -23.09 0.29 6.53
CA ALA A 231 -21.66 0.11 6.52
C ALA A 231 -21.06 0.35 7.92
N THR A 232 -20.31 -0.63 8.40
CA THR A 232 -19.39 -0.50 9.52
C THR A 232 -18.03 -1.07 9.11
N PRO A 233 -16.91 -0.58 9.67
CA PRO A 233 -15.59 -1.11 9.32
C PRO A 233 -15.52 -2.64 9.42
N ASP A 234 -16.09 -3.24 10.46
CA ASP A 234 -16.07 -4.69 10.66
C ASP A 234 -16.91 -5.44 9.62
N ARG A 235 -18.10 -4.91 9.27
CA ARG A 235 -18.93 -5.49 8.21
C ARG A 235 -18.25 -5.43 6.85
N LEU A 236 -17.58 -4.31 6.52
CA LEU A 236 -16.83 -4.16 5.29
C LEU A 236 -15.65 -5.13 5.25
N LYS A 237 -14.88 -5.24 6.32
CA LYS A 237 -13.79 -6.21 6.45
C LYS A 237 -14.29 -7.64 6.26
N ALA A 238 -15.40 -8.02 6.92
CA ALA A 238 -16.00 -9.36 6.78
C ALA A 238 -16.40 -9.68 5.33
N LEU A 239 -16.99 -8.73 4.59
CA LEU A 239 -17.34 -8.90 3.19
C LEU A 239 -16.10 -9.01 2.29
N MET A 240 -15.06 -8.23 2.56
CA MET A 240 -13.81 -8.25 1.78
C MET A 240 -13.08 -9.59 1.93
N VAL A 241 -12.98 -10.11 3.15
CA VAL A 241 -12.22 -11.34 3.47
C VAL A 241 -13.05 -12.60 3.28
N GLY A 242 -14.38 -12.52 3.40
CA GLY A 242 -15.31 -13.66 3.20
C GLY A 242 -15.40 -14.66 4.34
N ARG A 243 -14.93 -14.26 5.51
CA ARG A 243 -15.16 -14.91 6.79
C ARG A 243 -15.61 -13.81 7.75
N GLU A 244 -16.46 -14.14 8.73
CA GLU A 244 -16.41 -13.37 9.96
C GLU A 244 -14.95 -13.40 10.37
N ILE A 245 -14.29 -12.24 10.37
CA ILE A 245 -13.00 -12.11 11.04
C ILE A 245 -13.40 -12.36 12.48
N GLY A 246 -13.30 -13.63 12.92
CA GLY A 246 -13.46 -13.98 14.31
C GLY A 246 -12.53 -13.07 15.11
N ASP A 247 -12.74 -12.97 16.42
CA ASP A 247 -12.01 -12.09 17.38
C ASP A 247 -10.46 -12.08 17.30
N SER A 248 -9.86 -12.65 16.25
CA SER A 248 -8.44 -12.95 16.10
C SER A 248 -7.73 -12.31 14.89
N TYR A 249 -8.15 -11.12 14.43
CA TYR A 249 -7.35 -10.37 13.44
C TYR A 249 -6.00 -9.94 14.04
N TYR A 250 -6.06 -9.50 15.28
CA TYR A 250 -4.92 -9.25 16.15
C TYR A 250 -4.88 -10.27 17.28
N ARG A 251 -3.83 -10.25 18.06
CA ARG A 251 -3.71 -11.04 19.28
C ARG A 251 -4.77 -10.62 20.29
N THR A 252 -5.37 -11.60 20.97
CA THR A 252 -6.38 -11.39 22.02
C THR A 252 -5.86 -11.67 23.43
N ASP A 253 -4.61 -12.15 23.53
CA ASP A 253 -3.95 -12.42 24.80
C ASP A 253 -3.43 -11.11 25.43
N TYR A 254 -3.73 -10.94 26.72
CA TYR A 254 -3.24 -9.85 27.54
C TYR A 254 -2.67 -10.45 28.84
N GLY A 255 -1.58 -9.85 29.33
CA GLY A 255 -1.01 -10.22 30.62
C GLY A 255 -0.06 -11.42 30.62
N GLU A 256 0.31 -11.96 29.46
CA GLU A 256 1.45 -12.87 29.38
C GLU A 256 2.73 -12.11 29.76
N LYS A 257 3.46 -12.64 30.74
CA LYS A 257 4.71 -12.03 31.18
C LYS A 257 5.80 -12.27 30.13
N VAL A 258 6.35 -11.22 29.57
CA VAL A 258 7.55 -11.28 28.72
C VAL A 258 8.72 -11.79 29.57
N SER A 259 9.60 -12.60 28.99
CA SER A 259 10.80 -13.12 29.64
C SER A 259 11.70 -11.96 30.14
N ASP A 260 12.37 -12.15 31.27
CA ASP A 260 13.38 -11.20 31.74
C ASP A 260 14.73 -11.38 31.00
N GLU A 261 14.88 -12.41 30.13
CA GLU A 261 16.09 -12.71 29.34
C GLU A 261 16.22 -11.71 28.17
N VAL A 262 17.24 -10.86 28.21
CA VAL A 262 17.55 -9.93 27.10
C VAL A 262 18.25 -10.70 25.98
N VAL A 263 17.72 -10.61 24.76
CA VAL A 263 18.32 -11.25 23.57
C VAL A 263 19.07 -10.27 22.68
N LEU A 264 18.71 -8.99 22.70
CA LEU A 264 19.40 -7.90 21.99
C LEU A 264 19.38 -6.64 22.83
N SER A 265 20.50 -5.93 22.89
CA SER A 265 20.63 -4.65 23.59
C SER A 265 21.26 -3.61 22.68
N ALA A 266 20.65 -2.44 22.61
CA ALA A 266 21.19 -1.26 21.96
C ALA A 266 21.52 -0.21 23.02
N LYS A 267 22.76 0.32 23.03
CA LYS A 267 23.21 1.32 24.00
C LYS A 267 23.82 2.52 23.30
N ASN A 268 23.28 3.70 23.60
CA ASN A 268 23.72 5.00 23.08
C ASN A 268 23.83 5.01 21.55
N VAL A 269 22.94 4.29 20.84
CA VAL A 269 22.97 4.20 19.39
C VAL A 269 22.55 5.53 18.79
N THR A 270 23.44 6.10 17.95
CA THR A 270 23.23 7.37 17.26
C THR A 270 23.54 7.21 15.79
N VAL A 271 22.63 7.66 14.93
CA VAL A 271 22.81 7.78 13.49
C VAL A 271 22.52 9.23 13.13
N LYS A 272 23.53 9.94 12.62
CA LYS A 272 23.51 11.38 12.43
C LYS A 272 22.26 11.84 11.63
N GLY A 273 21.48 12.73 12.26
CA GLY A 273 20.28 13.32 11.65
C GLY A 273 19.06 12.41 11.65
N GLN A 274 19.13 11.19 12.22
CA GLN A 274 18.04 10.21 12.20
C GLN A 274 17.73 9.62 13.57
N ILE A 275 18.76 9.23 14.33
CA ILE A 275 18.63 8.66 15.69
C ILE A 275 19.61 9.35 16.62
N GLU A 276 19.16 9.69 17.81
CA GLU A 276 19.98 10.30 18.86
C GLU A 276 19.88 9.53 20.17
N ASN A 277 21.00 8.92 20.60
CA ASN A 277 21.15 8.27 21.90
C ASN A 277 20.08 7.22 22.22
N LEU A 278 19.75 6.37 21.24
CA LEU A 278 18.76 5.30 21.40
C LEU A 278 19.28 4.24 22.38
N ASN A 279 18.45 3.90 23.36
CA ASN A 279 18.68 2.81 24.30
C ASN A 279 17.44 1.92 24.33
N LEU A 280 17.59 0.63 24.02
CA LEU A 280 16.51 -0.35 24.12
C LEU A 280 17.08 -1.74 24.37
N ASP A 281 16.30 -2.56 25.05
CA ASP A 281 16.52 -3.99 25.19
C ASP A 281 15.32 -4.74 24.59
N LEU A 282 15.59 -5.83 23.88
CA LEU A 282 14.59 -6.78 23.40
C LEU A 282 14.67 -8.05 24.20
N HIS A 283 13.55 -8.54 24.67
CA HIS A 283 13.45 -9.74 25.48
C HIS A 283 13.08 -10.98 24.67
N LYS A 284 13.40 -12.15 25.20
CA LYS A 284 13.09 -13.41 24.53
C LYS A 284 11.58 -13.66 24.44
N GLY A 285 11.13 -13.99 23.22
CA GLY A 285 9.72 -14.22 22.93
C GLY A 285 8.87 -12.96 22.99
N GLU A 286 9.48 -11.76 22.94
CA GLU A 286 8.81 -10.47 22.89
C GLU A 286 8.52 -10.04 21.45
N ILE A 287 7.34 -9.45 21.22
CA ILE A 287 7.08 -8.59 20.08
C ILE A 287 7.22 -7.14 20.56
N LEU A 288 8.36 -6.51 20.28
CA LEU A 288 8.61 -5.10 20.56
C LEU A 288 8.12 -4.25 19.38
N GLY A 289 7.10 -3.44 19.61
CA GLY A 289 6.59 -2.47 18.62
C GLY A 289 7.41 -1.18 18.67
N ILE A 290 7.73 -0.62 17.50
CA ILE A 290 8.32 0.71 17.38
C ILE A 290 7.46 1.52 16.42
N GLY A 291 6.93 2.66 16.90
CA GLY A 291 6.06 3.54 16.13
C GLY A 291 6.48 4.99 16.21
N GLY A 292 5.88 5.82 15.33
CA GLY A 292 6.11 7.25 15.25
C GLY A 292 5.67 7.81 13.91
N LEU A 293 5.82 9.12 13.71
CA LEU A 293 5.57 9.74 12.40
C LEU A 293 6.67 9.37 11.40
N SER A 294 6.36 9.43 10.10
CA SER A 294 7.20 8.91 9.01
C SER A 294 8.69 9.29 9.06
N GLU A 295 9.04 10.48 9.55
CA GLU A 295 10.41 10.99 9.58
C GLU A 295 11.05 10.98 10.98
N CYS A 296 10.43 10.29 11.95
CA CYS A 296 10.91 10.28 13.34
C CYS A 296 12.18 9.43 13.57
N GLY A 297 12.68 8.73 12.56
CA GLY A 297 13.87 7.87 12.63
C GLY A 297 13.59 6.40 12.97
N MET A 298 12.34 5.97 13.16
CA MET A 298 12.00 4.59 13.54
C MET A 298 12.50 3.53 12.53
N HIS A 299 12.46 3.81 11.24
CA HIS A 299 12.95 2.89 10.20
C HIS A 299 14.47 2.70 10.26
N GLU A 300 15.19 3.75 10.63
CA GLU A 300 16.63 3.68 10.79
C GLU A 300 17.04 2.84 12.01
N VAL A 301 16.17 2.73 13.02
CA VAL A 301 16.40 1.82 14.16
C VAL A 301 16.56 0.39 13.68
N GLY A 302 15.66 -0.11 12.82
CA GLY A 302 15.76 -1.46 12.27
C GLY A 302 17.09 -1.71 11.55
N LYS A 303 17.52 -0.77 10.71
CA LYS A 303 18.79 -0.82 10.00
C LYS A 303 19.99 -0.78 10.97
N ALA A 304 19.93 0.07 11.99
CA ALA A 304 20.99 0.19 12.98
C ALA A 304 21.16 -1.09 13.80
N LEU A 305 20.05 -1.72 14.22
CA LEU A 305 20.07 -2.98 14.98
C LEU A 305 20.56 -4.16 14.12
N PHE A 306 20.27 -4.17 12.83
CA PHE A 306 20.72 -5.19 11.88
C PHE A 306 22.17 -5.00 11.40
N GLY A 307 22.83 -3.89 11.79
CA GLY A 307 24.18 -3.57 11.33
C GLY A 307 24.25 -3.06 9.90
N ALA A 308 23.13 -2.55 9.35
CA ALA A 308 23.03 -2.01 7.99
C ALA A 308 23.29 -0.50 7.92
N SER A 309 23.26 0.22 9.06
CA SER A 309 23.51 1.67 9.09
C SER A 309 25.02 1.97 9.02
N TYR A 310 25.40 2.76 8.03
CA TYR A 310 26.74 3.36 7.96
C TYR A 310 26.86 4.46 9.02
N PHE A 311 28.04 4.64 9.62
CA PHE A 311 28.34 5.70 10.61
C PHE A 311 27.51 5.64 11.91
N ARG A 312 27.11 4.45 12.35
CA ARG A 312 26.48 4.24 13.64
C ARG A 312 27.50 4.45 14.78
N GLN A 313 27.10 5.23 15.79
CA GLN A 313 27.80 5.31 17.10
C GLN A 313 27.02 4.46 18.12
N GLY A 314 27.65 4.19 19.25
CA GLY A 314 27.09 3.32 20.27
C GLY A 314 27.33 1.84 19.99
N SER A 315 26.63 0.96 20.69
CA SER A 315 26.79 -0.49 20.55
C SER A 315 25.44 -1.21 20.41
N VAL A 316 25.44 -2.25 19.59
CA VAL A 316 24.38 -3.24 19.54
C VAL A 316 25.01 -4.58 19.85
N THR A 317 24.49 -5.29 20.87
CA THR A 317 24.99 -6.57 21.31
C THR A 317 23.86 -7.57 21.51
N LEU A 318 24.17 -8.85 21.34
CA LEU A 318 23.30 -9.91 21.84
C LEU A 318 23.34 -10.00 23.37
N GLY A 319 22.40 -10.75 23.95
CA GLY A 319 22.31 -10.92 25.42
C GLY A 319 23.56 -11.50 26.05
N ASP A 320 24.37 -12.25 25.31
CA ASP A 320 25.67 -12.79 25.74
C ASP A 320 26.84 -11.79 25.59
N GLY A 321 26.55 -10.57 25.13
CA GLY A 321 27.54 -9.52 24.89
C GLY A 321 28.20 -9.55 23.50
N THR A 322 27.83 -10.49 22.61
CA THR A 322 28.36 -10.56 21.24
C THR A 322 27.96 -9.31 20.44
N PRO A 323 28.92 -8.56 19.86
CA PRO A 323 28.62 -7.34 19.14
C PRO A 323 28.04 -7.62 17.73
N ILE A 324 27.08 -6.82 17.31
CA ILE A 324 26.52 -6.81 15.96
C ILE A 324 26.98 -5.53 15.26
N ASN A 325 27.96 -5.64 14.38
CA ASN A 325 28.59 -4.51 13.70
C ASN A 325 28.30 -4.45 12.20
N SER A 326 27.81 -5.54 11.62
CA SER A 326 27.58 -5.65 10.19
C SER A 326 26.43 -6.61 9.89
N ILE A 327 25.87 -6.50 8.65
CA ILE A 327 24.86 -7.44 8.13
C ILE A 327 25.34 -8.90 8.21
N PRO A 328 26.58 -9.27 7.79
CA PRO A 328 27.08 -10.64 7.97
C PRO A 328 27.08 -11.11 9.43
N ASP A 329 27.43 -10.25 10.40
CA ASP A 329 27.36 -10.60 11.82
C ASP A 329 25.92 -10.91 12.25
N ALA A 330 24.96 -10.05 11.86
CA ALA A 330 23.56 -10.25 12.17
C ALA A 330 23.03 -11.58 11.63
N ILE A 331 23.27 -11.88 10.35
CA ILE A 331 22.84 -13.14 9.71
C ILE A 331 23.49 -14.35 10.37
N LYS A 332 24.78 -14.28 10.68
CA LYS A 332 25.53 -15.34 11.36
C LYS A 332 24.95 -15.65 12.74
N HIS A 333 24.45 -14.64 13.43
CA HIS A 333 23.84 -14.75 14.76
C HIS A 333 22.31 -14.81 14.74
N SER A 334 21.73 -15.36 13.64
CA SER A 334 20.30 -15.63 13.51
C SER A 334 19.38 -14.41 13.64
N ILE A 335 19.88 -13.23 13.26
CA ILE A 335 19.06 -12.01 13.15
C ILE A 335 18.60 -11.86 11.68
N ALA A 336 17.31 -11.61 11.49
CA ALA A 336 16.69 -11.33 10.20
C ALA A 336 16.22 -9.87 10.12
N TYR A 337 16.16 -9.31 8.90
CA TYR A 337 15.62 -7.99 8.64
C TYR A 337 14.82 -7.95 7.34
N ALA A 338 13.53 -7.62 7.45
CA ALA A 338 12.66 -7.35 6.33
C ALA A 338 12.43 -5.84 6.24
N SER A 339 13.00 -5.19 5.21
CA SER A 339 12.96 -3.74 5.03
C SER A 339 11.60 -3.26 4.54
N LYS A 340 11.24 -2.02 4.92
CA LYS A 340 10.11 -1.25 4.37
C LYS A 340 10.18 -1.13 2.84
N ASP A 341 11.36 -0.90 2.28
CA ASP A 341 11.59 -0.86 0.84
C ASP A 341 11.99 -2.25 0.31
N ARG A 342 10.96 -3.10 0.17
CA ARG A 342 11.17 -4.48 -0.28
C ARG A 342 11.80 -4.58 -1.66
N ASP A 343 11.46 -3.67 -2.58
CA ASP A 343 11.86 -3.77 -3.99
C ASP A 343 13.32 -3.35 -4.19
N ASN A 344 13.82 -2.38 -3.43
CA ASN A 344 15.19 -1.89 -3.57
C ASN A 344 16.15 -2.47 -2.53
N GLU A 345 15.66 -2.81 -1.33
CA GLU A 345 16.53 -3.23 -0.22
C GLU A 345 16.41 -4.73 0.12
N SER A 346 15.23 -5.35 -0.06
CA SER A 346 15.03 -6.74 0.34
C SER A 346 15.13 -7.73 -0.81
N LEU A 347 14.71 -7.38 -2.02
CA LEU A 347 14.58 -8.32 -3.14
C LEU A 347 15.58 -8.05 -4.26
N VAL A 348 16.11 -9.11 -4.84
CA VAL A 348 16.78 -9.05 -6.13
C VAL A 348 15.70 -9.21 -7.21
N ILE A 349 15.13 -8.09 -7.65
CA ILE A 349 13.91 -8.02 -8.49
C ILE A 349 14.05 -8.77 -9.82
N ASN A 350 15.25 -8.74 -10.40
CA ASN A 350 15.56 -9.38 -11.69
C ASN A 350 16.06 -10.83 -11.55
N ASP A 351 15.84 -11.43 -10.38
CA ASP A 351 16.22 -12.82 -10.10
C ASP A 351 14.99 -13.66 -9.77
N THR A 352 15.17 -14.98 -9.65
CA THR A 352 14.07 -15.92 -9.42
C THR A 352 13.54 -15.84 -7.97
N ILE A 353 12.31 -16.31 -7.77
CA ILE A 353 11.72 -16.49 -6.44
C ILE A 353 12.60 -17.45 -5.63
N GLY A 354 13.08 -18.52 -6.25
CA GLY A 354 13.92 -19.53 -5.61
C GLY A 354 15.21 -18.96 -5.07
N ASP A 355 15.94 -18.21 -5.88
CA ASP A 355 17.21 -17.58 -5.47
C ASP A 355 16.99 -16.56 -4.36
N ASN A 356 15.93 -15.75 -4.48
CA ASN A 356 15.55 -14.79 -3.46
C ASN A 356 15.25 -15.44 -2.09
N ILE A 357 14.53 -16.57 -2.06
CA ILE A 357 14.23 -17.27 -0.81
C ILE A 357 15.48 -17.93 -0.22
N CYS A 358 16.35 -18.51 -1.06
CA CYS A 358 17.54 -19.21 -0.60
C CYS A 358 18.67 -18.29 -0.11
N LEU A 359 18.68 -17.02 -0.52
CA LEU A 359 19.83 -16.11 -0.38
C LEU A 359 20.50 -16.11 1.01
N PRO A 360 19.83 -15.92 2.16
CA PRO A 360 20.48 -15.92 3.48
C PRO A 360 20.83 -17.34 3.98
N SER A 361 20.32 -18.39 3.32
CA SER A 361 20.50 -19.78 3.73
C SER A 361 21.48 -20.53 2.83
N LEU A 362 22.16 -19.85 1.89
CA LEU A 362 23.06 -20.51 0.93
C LEU A 362 24.16 -21.34 1.63
N GLU A 363 24.73 -20.85 2.73
CA GLU A 363 25.73 -21.61 3.47
C GLU A 363 25.16 -22.90 4.09
N ASP A 364 23.92 -22.82 4.60
CA ASP A 364 23.23 -23.96 5.24
C ASP A 364 22.77 -24.99 4.21
N LEU A 365 22.53 -24.56 2.96
CA LEU A 365 22.10 -25.42 1.85
C LEU A 365 23.26 -26.15 1.14
N LYS A 366 24.51 -25.83 1.46
CA LYS A 366 25.67 -26.52 0.89
C LYS A 366 25.74 -27.99 1.34
N THR A 367 25.96 -28.86 0.39
CA THR A 367 26.24 -30.28 0.65
C THR A 367 27.66 -30.58 0.15
N HIS A 368 28.57 -30.93 1.06
CA HIS A 368 30.00 -31.13 0.76
C HIS A 368 30.64 -29.90 0.06
N GLY A 369 30.24 -28.70 0.44
CA GLY A 369 30.76 -27.44 -0.12
C GLY A 369 30.10 -27.00 -1.43
N PHE A 370 29.15 -27.73 -1.97
CA PHE A 370 28.46 -27.42 -3.24
C PHE A 370 26.97 -27.12 -3.02
N LEU A 371 26.47 -26.12 -3.72
CA LEU A 371 25.05 -25.83 -3.84
C LEU A 371 24.45 -26.69 -4.96
N ARG A 372 23.34 -27.37 -4.68
CA ARG A 372 22.62 -28.18 -5.65
C ARG A 372 21.28 -27.56 -5.97
N ALA A 373 20.98 -27.35 -7.25
CA ALA A 373 19.70 -26.78 -7.70
C ALA A 373 18.48 -27.52 -7.12
N LYS A 374 18.55 -28.87 -7.03
CA LYS A 374 17.46 -29.66 -6.44
C LYS A 374 17.20 -29.27 -4.97
N THR A 375 18.26 -29.16 -4.15
CA THR A 375 18.14 -28.79 -2.72
C THR A 375 17.58 -27.37 -2.57
N MET A 376 18.06 -26.42 -3.39
CA MET A 376 17.58 -25.05 -3.41
C MET A 376 16.08 -24.97 -3.80
N ASN A 377 15.70 -25.69 -4.87
CA ASN A 377 14.32 -25.71 -5.32
C ASN A 377 13.36 -26.36 -4.29
N GLU A 378 13.77 -27.45 -3.64
CA GLU A 378 13.00 -28.08 -2.57
C GLU A 378 12.81 -27.12 -1.38
N PHE A 379 13.86 -26.44 -0.96
CA PHE A 379 13.83 -25.43 0.09
C PHE A 379 12.90 -24.27 -0.27
N ALA A 380 13.10 -23.66 -1.43
CA ALA A 380 12.30 -22.53 -1.88
C ALA A 380 10.81 -22.88 -2.03
N ASN A 381 10.49 -24.03 -2.64
CA ASN A 381 9.10 -24.49 -2.75
C ASN A 381 8.45 -24.73 -1.40
N LYS A 382 9.18 -25.29 -0.42
CA LYS A 382 8.66 -25.52 0.94
C LYS A 382 8.20 -24.20 1.57
N PHE A 383 9.05 -23.19 1.57
CA PHE A 383 8.78 -21.92 2.27
C PHE A 383 7.86 -20.99 1.48
N ALA A 384 7.93 -20.98 0.14
CA ALA A 384 6.94 -20.30 -0.70
C ALA A 384 5.53 -20.86 -0.47
N LYS A 385 5.39 -22.18 -0.36
CA LYS A 385 4.12 -22.85 -0.05
C LYS A 385 3.64 -22.53 1.37
N GLN A 386 4.54 -22.52 2.35
CA GLN A 386 4.21 -22.17 3.74
C GLN A 386 3.64 -20.76 3.83
N MET A 387 4.18 -19.81 3.05
CA MET A 387 3.68 -18.43 2.97
C MET A 387 2.51 -18.27 1.98
N SER A 388 2.01 -19.35 1.39
CA SER A 388 0.93 -19.32 0.39
C SER A 388 1.21 -18.32 -0.74
N THR A 389 2.45 -18.26 -1.23
CA THR A 389 2.87 -17.39 -2.33
C THR A 389 2.24 -17.83 -3.63
N LYS A 390 1.47 -16.94 -4.30
CA LYS A 390 0.89 -17.21 -5.62
C LYS A 390 1.98 -17.05 -6.68
N MET A 391 2.43 -18.15 -7.29
CA MET A 391 3.48 -18.20 -8.29
C MET A 391 3.25 -19.35 -9.28
N THR A 392 3.84 -19.30 -10.46
CA THR A 392 3.85 -20.41 -11.44
C THR A 392 4.91 -21.47 -11.12
N GLY A 393 5.95 -21.10 -10.39
CA GLY A 393 7.05 -21.95 -9.94
C GLY A 393 8.15 -21.08 -9.34
N VAL A 394 9.13 -21.71 -8.67
CA VAL A 394 10.25 -20.99 -8.03
C VAL A 394 11.22 -20.37 -9.03
N ASP A 395 11.19 -20.81 -10.29
CA ASP A 395 11.98 -20.24 -11.38
C ASP A 395 11.37 -18.94 -11.96
N GLN A 396 10.16 -18.56 -11.52
CA GLN A 396 9.53 -17.30 -11.92
C GLN A 396 10.33 -16.11 -11.35
N PHE A 397 10.49 -15.04 -12.15
CA PHE A 397 11.13 -13.81 -11.71
C PHE A 397 10.24 -13.07 -10.71
N VAL A 398 10.86 -12.49 -9.67
CA VAL A 398 10.16 -11.71 -8.64
C VAL A 398 9.48 -10.47 -9.22
N SER A 399 10.02 -9.86 -10.28
CA SER A 399 9.44 -8.72 -10.98
C SER A 399 8.00 -8.96 -11.46
N ALA A 400 7.64 -10.21 -11.78
CA ALA A 400 6.31 -10.59 -12.24
C ALA A 400 5.27 -10.78 -11.11
N LEU A 401 5.66 -10.62 -9.84
CA LEU A 401 4.78 -10.80 -8.70
C LEU A 401 4.06 -9.51 -8.31
N SER A 402 2.83 -9.63 -7.77
CA SER A 402 2.16 -8.54 -7.07
C SER A 402 2.88 -8.17 -5.77
N GLY A 403 2.67 -6.94 -5.27
CA GLY A 403 3.29 -6.45 -4.04
C GLY A 403 3.12 -7.40 -2.84
N GLY A 404 1.91 -7.94 -2.62
CA GLY A 404 1.66 -8.89 -1.54
C GLY A 404 2.42 -10.20 -1.71
N ASN A 405 2.57 -10.72 -2.95
CA ASN A 405 3.37 -11.93 -3.19
C ASN A 405 4.87 -11.66 -3.07
N LYS A 406 5.37 -10.49 -3.45
CA LYS A 406 6.75 -10.05 -3.19
C LYS A 406 7.05 -10.03 -1.69
N GLN A 407 6.12 -9.51 -0.86
CA GLN A 407 6.25 -9.52 0.59
C GLN A 407 6.33 -10.95 1.14
N LYS A 408 5.49 -11.85 0.64
CA LYS A 408 5.52 -13.27 1.00
C LYS A 408 6.86 -13.94 0.67
N VAL A 409 7.52 -13.54 -0.43
CA VAL A 409 8.88 -14.01 -0.77
C VAL A 409 9.91 -13.51 0.24
N VAL A 410 9.85 -12.22 0.64
CA VAL A 410 10.73 -11.68 1.69
C VAL A 410 10.55 -12.43 3.02
N LEU A 411 9.31 -12.69 3.42
CA LEU A 411 9.03 -13.43 4.67
C LEU A 411 9.42 -14.91 4.55
N ALA A 412 9.15 -15.56 3.41
CA ALA A 412 9.56 -16.95 3.15
C ALA A 412 11.07 -17.14 3.30
N ARG A 413 11.88 -16.17 2.86
CA ARG A 413 13.33 -16.14 3.02
C ARG A 413 13.74 -16.27 4.49
N TRP A 414 13.16 -15.46 5.36
CA TRP A 414 13.55 -15.37 6.77
C TRP A 414 12.92 -16.47 7.63
N VAL A 415 11.72 -16.92 7.31
CA VAL A 415 11.12 -18.13 7.90
C VAL A 415 11.93 -19.36 7.53
N GLY A 416 12.46 -19.42 6.30
CA GLY A 416 13.35 -20.49 5.84
C GLY A 416 14.70 -20.49 6.55
N LYS A 417 15.25 -19.33 6.85
CA LYS A 417 16.48 -19.19 7.63
C LYS A 417 16.29 -19.60 9.10
N ASP A 418 15.05 -19.67 9.58
CA ASP A 418 14.67 -20.02 10.96
C ASP A 418 15.33 -19.11 12.01
N SER A 419 15.41 -17.82 11.73
CA SER A 419 16.06 -16.82 12.57
C SER A 419 15.41 -16.75 13.96
N ASP A 420 16.23 -16.51 15.01
CA ASP A 420 15.76 -16.40 16.40
C ASP A 420 15.23 -15.02 16.74
N LEU A 421 15.71 -14.00 16.01
CA LEU A 421 15.25 -12.63 16.07
C LEU A 421 14.93 -12.16 14.66
N ILE A 422 13.76 -11.55 14.49
CA ILE A 422 13.35 -10.95 13.22
C ILE A 422 12.94 -9.49 13.42
N ILE A 423 13.50 -8.60 12.61
CA ILE A 423 13.13 -7.20 12.53
C ILE A 423 12.24 -7.04 11.29
N LEU A 424 11.00 -6.64 11.50
CA LEU A 424 9.99 -6.44 10.46
C LEU A 424 9.69 -4.94 10.35
N ASP A 425 10.18 -4.32 9.29
CA ASP A 425 9.98 -2.90 9.04
C ASP A 425 8.82 -2.70 8.06
N SER A 426 7.71 -2.21 8.57
CA SER A 426 6.44 -2.01 7.85
C SER A 426 6.00 -3.26 7.06
N PRO A 427 5.90 -4.45 7.73
CA PRO A 427 5.73 -5.74 7.05
C PRO A 427 4.42 -5.84 6.28
N THR A 428 3.46 -5.00 6.59
CA THR A 428 2.09 -5.02 6.07
C THR A 428 1.78 -3.88 5.12
N ARG A 429 2.76 -3.01 4.85
CA ARG A 429 2.56 -1.83 3.99
C ARG A 429 2.22 -2.21 2.55
N GLY A 430 1.09 -1.67 2.06
CA GLY A 430 0.66 -1.86 0.67
C GLY A 430 0.28 -3.29 0.32
N ILE A 431 -0.22 -4.05 1.29
CA ILE A 431 -0.73 -5.41 1.10
C ILE A 431 -2.16 -5.53 1.59
N ASP A 432 -2.86 -6.54 1.10
CA ASP A 432 -4.28 -6.76 1.41
C ASP A 432 -4.51 -7.28 2.84
N VAL A 433 -5.75 -7.10 3.33
CA VAL A 433 -6.16 -7.44 4.71
C VAL A 433 -5.92 -8.91 5.03
N LYS A 434 -6.13 -9.81 4.06
CA LYS A 434 -5.91 -11.25 4.26
C LYS A 434 -4.43 -11.58 4.47
N VAL A 435 -3.55 -10.99 3.65
CA VAL A 435 -2.10 -11.19 3.80
C VAL A 435 -1.60 -10.55 5.09
N LYS A 436 -2.16 -9.40 5.52
CA LYS A 436 -1.90 -8.83 6.85
C LYS A 436 -2.22 -9.84 7.97
N ALA A 437 -3.42 -10.45 7.93
CA ALA A 437 -3.82 -11.47 8.90
C ALA A 437 -2.87 -12.68 8.91
N ASP A 438 -2.44 -13.16 7.73
CA ASP A 438 -1.46 -14.25 7.61
C ASP A 438 -0.12 -13.88 8.27
N ILE A 439 0.32 -12.63 8.11
CA ILE A 439 1.57 -12.12 8.72
C ILE A 439 1.44 -12.03 10.24
N TYR A 440 0.32 -11.51 10.76
CA TYR A 440 0.11 -11.43 12.21
C TYR A 440 0.03 -12.81 12.85
N ALA A 441 -0.65 -13.75 12.21
CA ALA A 441 -0.69 -15.15 12.67
C ALA A 441 0.72 -15.78 12.67
N MET A 442 1.53 -15.50 11.65
CA MET A 442 2.93 -15.94 11.59
C MET A 442 3.76 -15.33 12.74
N MET A 443 3.62 -14.03 13.02
CA MET A 443 4.34 -13.36 14.09
C MET A 443 3.98 -13.96 15.46
N ASP A 444 2.70 -14.19 15.73
CA ASP A 444 2.23 -14.79 16.98
C ASP A 444 2.70 -16.25 17.15
N ASP A 445 2.69 -17.04 16.06
CA ASP A 445 3.25 -18.38 16.06
C ASP A 445 4.77 -18.39 16.33
N MET A 446 5.52 -17.47 15.73
CA MET A 446 6.96 -17.32 16.00
C MET A 446 7.22 -16.95 17.45
N ARG A 447 6.49 -15.97 18.00
CA ARG A 447 6.56 -15.58 19.41
C ARG A 447 6.29 -16.77 20.33
N LYS A 448 5.22 -17.52 20.09
CA LYS A 448 4.87 -18.72 20.87
C LYS A 448 5.93 -19.82 20.84
N ARG A 449 6.76 -19.84 19.78
CA ARG A 449 7.93 -20.71 19.70
C ARG A 449 9.18 -20.13 20.38
N GLY A 450 9.06 -18.97 21.06
CA GLY A 450 10.16 -18.31 21.76
C GLY A 450 11.06 -17.46 20.87
N LYS A 451 10.69 -17.18 19.62
CA LYS A 451 11.37 -16.22 18.76
C LYS A 451 11.04 -14.79 19.17
N SER A 452 11.97 -13.87 19.00
CA SER A 452 11.77 -12.46 19.36
C SER A 452 11.59 -11.62 18.09
N ILE A 453 10.71 -10.62 18.17
CA ILE A 453 10.31 -9.81 16.99
C ILE A 453 10.43 -8.34 17.36
N ILE A 454 11.05 -7.54 16.49
CA ILE A 454 10.89 -6.09 16.47
C ILE A 454 9.98 -5.75 15.29
N MET A 455 8.84 -5.16 15.58
CA MET A 455 7.87 -4.70 14.58
C MET A 455 7.88 -3.18 14.51
N ILE A 456 8.30 -2.63 13.38
CA ILE A 456 8.28 -1.19 13.12
C ILE A 456 7.04 -0.92 12.27
N SER A 457 6.16 -0.01 12.68
CA SER A 457 4.93 0.30 11.93
C SER A 457 4.50 1.76 12.13
N GLU A 458 4.01 2.35 11.04
CA GLU A 458 3.30 3.63 11.03
C GLU A 458 1.81 3.46 11.42
N GLU A 459 1.29 2.22 11.36
CA GLU A 459 -0.10 1.90 11.69
C GLU A 459 -0.25 1.61 13.19
N ILE A 460 -0.82 2.56 13.93
CA ILE A 460 -0.99 2.47 15.40
C ILE A 460 -1.76 1.22 15.80
N MET A 461 -2.80 0.86 15.05
CA MET A 461 -3.63 -0.31 15.34
C MET A 461 -2.87 -1.64 15.23
N GLU A 462 -1.83 -1.71 14.39
CA GLU A 462 -0.93 -2.87 14.33
C GLU A 462 -0.09 -2.99 15.59
N LEU A 463 0.45 -1.87 16.06
CA LEU A 463 1.24 -1.83 17.29
C LEU A 463 0.40 -2.25 18.49
N LEU A 464 -0.78 -1.66 18.68
CA LEU A 464 -1.72 -2.01 19.74
C LEU A 464 -2.15 -3.47 19.66
N GLY A 465 -2.39 -3.96 18.44
CA GLY A 465 -2.90 -5.30 18.19
C GLY A 465 -1.86 -6.41 18.37
N MET A 466 -0.58 -6.15 18.13
CA MET A 466 0.44 -7.19 18.04
C MET A 466 1.54 -7.10 19.08
N ALA A 467 1.98 -5.89 19.47
CA ALA A 467 3.15 -5.72 20.32
C ALA A 467 2.86 -6.05 21.79
N ASP A 468 3.86 -6.60 22.49
CA ASP A 468 3.84 -6.78 23.94
C ASP A 468 4.24 -5.50 24.66
N ARG A 469 5.14 -4.73 24.02
CA ARG A 469 5.62 -3.43 24.48
C ARG A 469 5.81 -2.53 23.25
N ILE A 470 5.47 -1.24 23.37
CA ILE A 470 5.51 -0.26 22.29
C ILE A 470 6.41 0.90 22.68
N LEU A 471 7.39 1.20 21.83
CA LEU A 471 8.22 2.39 21.92
C LEU A 471 7.75 3.40 20.88
N ILE A 472 7.42 4.60 21.31
CA ILE A 472 7.07 5.70 20.43
C ILE A 472 8.28 6.60 20.22
N MET A 473 8.60 6.83 18.95
CA MET A 473 9.69 7.70 18.55
C MET A 473 9.19 9.07 18.09
N LYS A 474 9.95 10.08 18.47
CA LYS A 474 9.80 11.47 18.03
C LYS A 474 11.18 12.10 17.88
N ASP A 475 11.42 12.78 16.75
CA ASP A 475 12.67 13.51 16.47
C ASP A 475 13.96 12.71 16.77
N GLY A 476 13.99 11.44 16.37
CA GLY A 476 15.13 10.54 16.54
C GLY A 476 15.31 9.96 17.93
N LYS A 477 14.37 10.16 18.86
CA LYS A 477 14.45 9.72 20.27
C LYS A 477 13.23 8.88 20.64
N ILE A 478 13.37 8.01 21.65
CA ILE A 478 12.22 7.37 22.31
C ILE A 478 11.55 8.42 23.18
N ASN A 479 10.28 8.72 22.89
CA ASN A 479 9.46 9.71 23.60
C ASN A 479 8.44 9.06 24.55
N GLY A 480 8.11 7.78 24.36
CA GLY A 480 7.17 7.04 25.20
C GLY A 480 7.39 5.53 25.12
N GLU A 481 7.06 4.84 26.21
CA GLU A 481 7.07 3.38 26.32
C GLU A 481 5.76 2.92 26.95
N PHE A 482 5.10 1.94 26.31
CA PHE A 482 3.78 1.44 26.69
C PHE A 482 3.78 -0.08 26.72
N LEU A 483 3.17 -0.65 27.75
CA LEU A 483 2.95 -2.10 27.85
C LEU A 483 1.57 -2.44 27.27
N ARG A 484 1.48 -3.61 26.65
CA ARG A 484 0.21 -4.14 26.12
C ARG A 484 -0.84 -4.22 27.22
N SER A 485 -1.97 -3.56 26.98
CA SER A 485 -3.13 -3.57 27.90
C SER A 485 -4.42 -3.42 27.09
N PRO A 486 -5.54 -4.02 27.53
CA PRO A 486 -6.85 -3.79 26.91
C PRO A 486 -7.32 -2.33 27.05
N ASP A 487 -6.77 -1.59 28.01
CA ASP A 487 -7.13 -0.19 28.27
C ASP A 487 -6.29 0.82 27.47
N LEU A 488 -5.19 0.35 26.84
CA LEU A 488 -4.28 1.21 26.03
C LEU A 488 -4.97 1.65 24.74
N LYS A 489 -5.08 2.95 24.54
CA LYS A 489 -5.77 3.56 23.41
C LYS A 489 -4.79 4.14 22.40
N ASP A 490 -5.25 4.30 21.16
CA ASP A 490 -4.53 4.99 20.09
C ASP A 490 -4.14 6.42 20.46
N THR A 491 -5.02 7.16 21.17
CA THR A 491 -4.76 8.51 21.67
C THR A 491 -3.53 8.58 22.58
N ASP A 492 -3.30 7.56 23.43
CA ASP A 492 -2.15 7.52 24.34
C ASP A 492 -0.82 7.45 23.57
N LEU A 493 -0.82 6.79 22.42
CA LEU A 493 0.33 6.70 21.52
C LEU A 493 0.50 7.98 20.70
N ILE A 494 -0.60 8.53 20.15
CA ILE A 494 -0.59 9.74 19.31
C ILE A 494 -0.02 10.93 20.08
N ASP A 495 -0.43 11.13 21.34
CA ASP A 495 0.05 12.24 22.19
C ASP A 495 1.59 12.24 22.36
N ASN A 496 2.23 11.07 22.19
CA ASN A 496 3.68 10.94 22.26
C ASN A 496 4.37 10.99 20.88
N MET A 497 3.62 11.00 19.77
CA MET A 497 4.12 11.16 18.41
C MET A 497 4.20 12.63 17.98
N ILE A 498 3.28 13.46 18.52
CA ILE A 498 3.14 14.90 18.24
C ILE A 498 3.93 15.70 19.25
#